data_0bef03eb30aeae1c74e64aafa70d3932
#
_entry.id   0bef03eb30aeae1c74e64aafa70d3932
#
_cell.length_a   1.000
_cell.length_b   1.000
_cell.length_c   1.000
_cell.angle_alpha   90.00
_cell.angle_beta   90.00
_cell.angle_gamma   90.00
#
_symmetry.space_group_name_H-M   'P 1'
#
loop_
_entity.id
_entity.type
_entity.pdbx_description
1 polymer ?
#
loop_
_entity_poly.entity_id
_entity_poly.type
_entity_poly.pdbx_seq_one_letter_code
_entity_poly.pdbx_strand_id
1 'polypeptide(L)'
;MTPIPELKVQKLEVAGFIREVFSYISRFKGQLFIMKIEDSLMDHPLFPVLIRDITLLHKLGIKVLIVPGTRNSIDKQLSAWDIKSNFHDGIRLTSEAALPLVEQASLGASQRIMSLLTASGCHGMQGNWVSARSLGVIDGVDYMRTGKIDRIQKDILEQLLKEDYIPILPPIGWNKLGHAYNISSTELATELCKYLEVGKLFFIGSECGIKAEGLQSGSLTEHLTLTESGLVSALDIDQAREILDLNKQLNFAQVDYLVNAISACKSGAKRVHLISGEMQGSVLQEVFSSRGDGTMVYANQYSTIRPANIDDIPDMLRMMQDYIAKGYLIARTSENILDKLSDYVVYVIDNAIHGCGALHAYENDSAEIAAIAVAANYRKAGIGEALVRHLIDTAKMRGYKNLFLLTTQAPD
;
A
#
# COMPACT_ATOMS: atom_id res chain seq x y z
N MET A 1 -34.49 24.68 -19.04
CA MET A 1 -33.70 23.71 -18.22
C MET A 1 -33.25 24.40 -16.94
N THR A 2 -33.86 24.06 -15.85
CA THR A 2 -33.51 24.63 -14.53
C THR A 2 -32.16 24.04 -14.10
N PRO A 3 -31.15 24.83 -13.72
CA PRO A 3 -29.89 24.30 -13.27
C PRO A 3 -30.10 23.44 -12.01
N ILE A 4 -29.54 22.26 -12.01
CA ILE A 4 -29.52 21.38 -10.82
C ILE A 4 -28.74 22.14 -9.74
N PRO A 5 -29.34 22.40 -8.55
CA PRO A 5 -28.66 23.17 -7.53
C PRO A 5 -27.37 22.46 -7.11
N GLU A 6 -26.27 23.19 -6.99
CA GLU A 6 -24.94 22.70 -6.53
C GLU A 6 -25.02 21.80 -5.27
N LEU A 7 -25.96 22.08 -4.36
CA LEU A 7 -26.24 21.26 -3.18
C LEU A 7 -26.67 19.81 -3.50
N LYS A 8 -27.33 19.56 -4.64
CA LYS A 8 -27.74 18.21 -5.05
C LYS A 8 -26.57 17.42 -5.64
N VAL A 9 -25.66 18.08 -6.36
CA VAL A 9 -24.46 17.48 -6.91
C VAL A 9 -23.53 17.06 -5.77
N GLN A 10 -23.26 17.95 -4.82
CA GLN A 10 -22.46 17.64 -3.63
C GLN A 10 -23.01 16.46 -2.81
N LYS A 11 -24.32 16.36 -2.62
CA LYS A 11 -24.93 15.23 -1.89
C LYS A 11 -24.80 13.91 -2.63
N LEU A 12 -24.84 13.91 -3.95
CA LEU A 12 -24.65 12.71 -4.77
C LEU A 12 -23.19 12.24 -4.76
N GLU A 13 -22.23 13.16 -4.79
CA GLU A 13 -20.80 12.87 -4.67
C GLU A 13 -20.44 12.28 -3.31
N VAL A 14 -20.97 12.85 -2.21
CA VAL A 14 -20.79 12.32 -0.85
C VAL A 14 -21.38 10.92 -0.71
N ALA A 15 -22.57 10.67 -1.25
CA ALA A 15 -23.19 9.34 -1.20
C ALA A 15 -22.39 8.31 -2.01
N GLY A 16 -21.79 8.72 -3.14
CA GLY A 16 -20.88 7.91 -3.94
C GLY A 16 -19.63 7.52 -3.15
N PHE A 17 -18.98 8.51 -2.54
CA PHE A 17 -17.80 8.31 -1.70
C PHE A 17 -18.08 7.36 -0.51
N ILE A 18 -19.21 7.56 0.18
CA ILE A 18 -19.62 6.68 1.29
C ILE A 18 -19.77 5.22 0.81
N ARG A 19 -20.40 4.98 -0.34
CA ARG A 19 -20.54 3.62 -0.89
C ARG A 19 -19.20 2.99 -1.22
N GLU A 20 -18.28 3.77 -1.76
CA GLU A 20 -16.91 3.34 -2.05
C GLU A 20 -16.19 2.91 -0.77
N VAL A 21 -16.25 3.75 0.28
CA VAL A 21 -15.69 3.42 1.61
C VAL A 21 -16.27 2.12 2.17
N PHE A 22 -17.58 1.92 2.12
CA PHE A 22 -18.21 0.68 2.58
C PHE A 22 -17.77 -0.55 1.77
N SER A 23 -17.55 -0.40 0.49
CA SER A 23 -17.01 -1.48 -0.36
C SER A 23 -15.59 -1.88 0.10
N TYR A 24 -14.72 -0.89 0.37
CA TYR A 24 -13.38 -1.15 0.90
C TYR A 24 -13.39 -1.79 2.29
N ILE A 25 -14.28 -1.33 3.19
CA ILE A 25 -14.42 -1.93 4.53
C ILE A 25 -14.77 -3.41 4.42
N SER A 26 -15.77 -3.77 3.62
CA SER A 26 -16.18 -5.17 3.42
C SER A 26 -15.02 -6.03 2.89
N ARG A 27 -14.17 -5.47 2.06
CA ARG A 27 -13.04 -6.12 1.43
C ARG A 27 -11.85 -6.33 2.37
N PHE A 28 -11.57 -5.36 3.25
CA PHE A 28 -10.41 -5.41 4.14
C PHE A 28 -10.74 -5.97 5.53
N LYS A 29 -12.00 -6.22 5.83
CA LYS A 29 -12.43 -6.79 7.11
C LYS A 29 -11.71 -8.12 7.38
N GLY A 30 -11.09 -8.23 8.54
CA GLY A 30 -10.32 -9.40 8.97
C GLY A 30 -8.88 -9.46 8.43
N GLN A 31 -8.50 -8.64 7.46
CA GLN A 31 -7.11 -8.59 6.99
C GLN A 31 -6.20 -7.93 8.03
N LEU A 32 -4.95 -8.37 8.08
CA LEU A 32 -3.93 -7.77 8.92
C LEU A 32 -3.19 -6.65 8.18
N PHE A 33 -3.16 -5.47 8.81
CA PHE A 33 -2.35 -4.33 8.40
C PHE A 33 -1.24 -4.09 9.42
N ILE A 34 0.01 -4.04 8.98
CA ILE A 34 1.15 -3.68 9.82
C ILE A 34 1.47 -2.20 9.60
N MET A 35 1.53 -1.43 10.69
CA MET A 35 1.83 0.00 10.70
C MET A 35 3.20 0.23 11.32
N LYS A 36 4.25 0.40 10.50
CA LYS A 36 5.57 0.85 10.97
C LYS A 36 5.56 2.36 10.98
N ILE A 37 5.66 2.98 12.15
CA ILE A 37 5.52 4.42 12.34
C ILE A 37 6.85 5.00 12.81
N GLU A 38 7.38 6.00 12.10
CA GLU A 38 8.61 6.71 12.50
C GLU A 38 8.40 7.51 13.79
N ASP A 39 9.38 7.51 14.67
CA ASP A 39 9.32 8.27 15.92
C ASP A 39 9.45 9.79 15.72
N SER A 40 9.96 10.25 14.59
CA SER A 40 9.93 11.67 14.21
C SER A 40 8.52 12.25 14.21
N LEU A 41 7.52 11.41 13.87
CA LEU A 41 6.11 11.81 13.87
C LEU A 41 5.52 11.97 15.27
N MET A 42 6.11 11.36 16.29
CA MET A 42 5.55 11.37 17.65
C MET A 42 5.45 12.80 18.23
N ASP A 43 6.36 13.69 17.86
CA ASP A 43 6.34 15.08 18.28
C ASP A 43 5.52 15.98 17.32
N HIS A 44 5.03 15.45 16.20
CA HIS A 44 4.21 16.18 15.25
C HIS A 44 2.77 16.40 15.79
N PRO A 45 2.17 17.59 15.59
CA PRO A 45 0.82 17.90 16.09
C PRO A 45 -0.28 16.94 15.58
N LEU A 46 -0.11 16.36 14.40
CA LEU A 46 -1.04 15.40 13.81
C LEU A 46 -0.86 13.95 14.30
N PHE A 47 0.15 13.64 15.12
CA PHE A 47 0.36 12.29 15.60
C PHE A 47 -0.87 11.69 16.34
N PRO A 48 -1.56 12.41 17.23
CA PRO A 48 -2.80 11.89 17.82
C PRO A 48 -3.91 11.62 16.79
N VAL A 49 -3.96 12.41 15.70
CA VAL A 49 -4.92 12.19 14.61
C VAL A 49 -4.56 10.92 13.84
N LEU A 50 -3.29 10.71 13.50
CA LEU A 50 -2.79 9.51 12.85
C LEU A 50 -3.17 8.24 13.64
N ILE A 51 -2.92 8.24 14.96
CA ILE A 51 -3.29 7.07 15.80
C ILE A 51 -4.80 6.88 15.84
N ARG A 52 -5.60 7.95 15.87
CA ARG A 52 -7.06 7.86 15.79
C ARG A 52 -7.54 7.27 14.46
N ASP A 53 -6.92 7.63 13.35
CA ASP A 53 -7.23 7.07 12.04
C ASP A 53 -6.89 5.56 11.99
N ILE A 54 -5.76 5.17 12.56
CA ILE A 54 -5.38 3.75 12.71
C ILE A 54 -6.40 3.01 13.61
N THR A 55 -6.85 3.61 14.71
CA THR A 55 -7.87 2.98 15.56
C THR A 55 -9.23 2.89 14.87
N LEU A 56 -9.54 3.81 13.96
CA LEU A 56 -10.75 3.72 13.16
C LEU A 56 -10.71 2.49 12.23
N LEU A 57 -9.56 2.22 11.57
CA LEU A 57 -9.39 1.00 10.79
C LEU A 57 -9.65 -0.26 11.63
N HIS A 58 -9.09 -0.30 12.84
CA HIS A 58 -9.29 -1.42 13.75
C HIS A 58 -10.77 -1.59 14.13
N LYS A 59 -11.48 -0.51 14.48
CA LYS A 59 -12.92 -0.54 14.79
C LYS A 59 -13.79 -0.96 13.60
N LEU A 60 -13.32 -0.79 12.38
CA LEU A 60 -13.98 -1.27 11.17
C LEU A 60 -13.70 -2.76 10.87
N GLY A 61 -12.99 -3.44 11.77
CA GLY A 61 -12.70 -4.88 11.70
C GLY A 61 -11.44 -5.24 10.93
N ILE A 62 -10.56 -4.28 10.63
CA ILE A 62 -9.23 -4.53 10.10
C ILE A 62 -8.30 -4.85 11.27
N LYS A 63 -7.56 -5.95 11.21
CA LYS A 63 -6.56 -6.30 12.22
C LYS A 63 -5.35 -5.37 12.07
N VAL A 64 -4.89 -4.80 13.18
CA VAL A 64 -3.78 -3.84 13.18
C VAL A 64 -2.67 -4.34 14.10
N LEU A 65 -1.42 -4.23 13.63
CA LEU A 65 -0.21 -4.43 14.41
C LEU A 65 0.69 -3.21 14.21
N ILE A 66 1.28 -2.68 15.28
CA ILE A 66 2.09 -1.46 15.23
C ILE A 66 3.55 -1.76 15.57
N VAL A 67 4.48 -1.25 14.75
CA VAL A 67 5.92 -1.28 14.98
C VAL A 67 6.41 0.17 15.07
N PRO A 68 6.71 0.68 16.28
CA PRO A 68 7.23 2.03 16.43
C PRO A 68 8.69 2.12 15.97
N GLY A 69 9.04 3.17 15.25
CA GLY A 69 10.40 3.64 15.09
C GLY A 69 10.92 4.24 16.40
N THR A 70 12.25 4.26 16.58
CA THR A 70 12.87 4.72 17.83
C THR A 70 14.20 5.43 17.61
N ARG A 71 14.59 5.66 16.36
CA ARG A 71 15.92 6.20 16.01
C ARG A 71 16.18 7.54 16.66
N ASN A 72 15.25 8.50 16.50
CA ASN A 72 15.38 9.84 17.05
C ASN A 72 15.25 9.87 18.58
N SER A 73 14.35 9.03 19.12
CA SER A 73 14.16 8.90 20.56
C SER A 73 15.41 8.34 21.23
N ILE A 74 16.07 7.34 20.62
CA ILE A 74 17.36 6.81 21.09
C ILE A 74 18.44 7.89 21.04
N ASP A 75 18.56 8.64 19.92
CA ASP A 75 19.56 9.69 19.79
C ASP A 75 19.39 10.80 20.84
N LYS A 76 18.14 11.21 21.11
CA LYS A 76 17.82 12.15 22.21
C LYS A 76 18.27 11.62 23.57
N GLN A 77 17.98 10.34 23.88
CA GLN A 77 18.35 9.71 25.14
C GLN A 77 19.89 9.61 25.28
N LEU A 78 20.57 9.10 24.26
CA LEU A 78 22.03 8.96 24.29
C LEU A 78 22.71 10.32 24.45
N SER A 79 22.26 11.35 23.73
CA SER A 79 22.78 12.71 23.83
C SER A 79 22.59 13.31 25.25
N ALA A 80 21.44 13.04 25.89
CA ALA A 80 21.18 13.52 27.25
C ALA A 80 22.12 12.90 28.33
N TRP A 81 22.75 11.77 28.01
CA TRP A 81 23.71 11.06 28.86
C TRP A 81 25.14 11.13 28.34
N ASP A 82 25.44 12.05 27.39
CA ASP A 82 26.75 12.22 26.78
C ASP A 82 27.33 10.94 26.13
N ILE A 83 26.46 10.03 25.71
CA ILE A 83 26.85 8.79 25.01
C ILE A 83 26.77 9.07 23.50
N LYS A 84 27.89 8.85 22.79
CA LYS A 84 27.95 9.02 21.33
C LYS A 84 27.13 7.93 20.63
N SER A 85 26.29 8.37 19.71
CA SER A 85 25.57 7.51 18.77
C SER A 85 26.47 7.20 17.57
N ASN A 86 26.93 5.96 17.47
CA ASN A 86 27.80 5.53 16.38
C ASN A 86 27.02 4.65 15.40
N PHE A 87 27.34 4.77 14.10
CA PHE A 87 26.74 4.00 13.03
C PHE A 87 27.81 3.42 12.11
N HIS A 88 27.53 2.26 11.56
CA HIS A 88 28.25 1.68 10.44
C HIS A 88 27.23 1.21 9.41
N ASP A 89 27.37 1.64 8.16
CA ASP A 89 26.42 1.38 7.08
C ASP A 89 24.95 1.64 7.43
N GLY A 90 24.71 2.74 8.17
CA GLY A 90 23.39 3.15 8.61
C GLY A 90 22.81 2.36 9.81
N ILE A 91 23.51 1.31 10.26
CA ILE A 91 23.14 0.48 11.41
C ILE A 91 23.82 1.02 12.66
N ARG A 92 23.05 1.22 13.74
CA ARG A 92 23.58 1.70 15.02
C ARG A 92 24.46 0.64 15.69
N LEU A 93 25.66 1.05 16.14
CA LEU A 93 26.49 0.26 17.02
C LEU A 93 26.03 0.48 18.47
N THR A 94 25.36 -0.49 19.04
CA THR A 94 24.75 -0.35 20.38
C THR A 94 25.71 -0.89 21.44
N SER A 95 26.38 -0.01 22.18
CA SER A 95 27.25 -0.43 23.29
C SER A 95 26.46 -0.95 24.50
N GLU A 96 27.13 -1.65 25.41
CA GLU A 96 26.54 -2.08 26.69
C GLU A 96 25.99 -0.90 27.50
N ALA A 97 26.67 0.24 27.50
CA ALA A 97 26.22 1.45 28.19
C ALA A 97 25.02 2.12 27.50
N ALA A 98 24.90 1.98 26.17
CA ALA A 98 23.78 2.53 25.41
C ALA A 98 22.50 1.70 25.54
N LEU A 99 22.63 0.39 25.74
CA LEU A 99 21.49 -0.54 25.68
C LEU A 99 20.33 -0.16 26.62
N PRO A 100 20.53 0.18 27.91
CA PRO A 100 19.43 0.58 28.79
C PRO A 100 18.64 1.78 28.29
N LEU A 101 19.33 2.76 27.68
CA LEU A 101 18.71 3.95 27.11
C LEU A 101 17.95 3.64 25.82
N VAL A 102 18.47 2.69 25.03
CA VAL A 102 17.78 2.16 23.85
C VAL A 102 16.49 1.44 24.23
N GLU A 103 16.53 0.61 25.27
CA GLU A 103 15.33 -0.06 25.81
C GLU A 103 14.31 0.96 26.31
N GLN A 104 14.75 1.95 27.11
CA GLN A 104 13.88 2.99 27.64
C GLN A 104 13.21 3.80 26.51
N ALA A 105 13.97 4.21 25.48
CA ALA A 105 13.43 4.92 24.32
C ALA A 105 12.39 4.08 23.57
N SER A 106 12.67 2.79 23.38
CA SER A 106 11.81 1.87 22.63
C SER A 106 10.51 1.57 23.38
N LEU A 107 10.59 1.34 24.68
CA LEU A 107 9.41 1.14 25.53
C LEU A 107 8.58 2.42 25.67
N GLY A 108 9.25 3.58 25.81
CA GLY A 108 8.59 4.89 25.86
C GLY A 108 7.80 5.22 24.61
N ALA A 109 8.34 4.93 23.42
CA ALA A 109 7.64 5.09 22.14
C ALA A 109 6.36 4.23 22.09
N SER A 110 6.47 2.97 22.49
CA SER A 110 5.32 2.06 22.55
C SER A 110 4.26 2.55 23.55
N GLN A 111 4.68 3.04 24.71
CA GLN A 111 3.77 3.52 25.75
C GLN A 111 3.01 4.78 25.30
N ARG A 112 3.66 5.66 24.55
CA ARG A 112 3.01 6.85 23.96
C ARG A 112 1.90 6.45 22.97
N ILE A 113 2.16 5.48 22.09
CA ILE A 113 1.16 4.93 21.19
C ILE A 113 0.01 4.27 22.00
N MET A 114 0.33 3.45 23.00
CA MET A 114 -0.66 2.78 23.83
C MET A 114 -1.59 3.76 24.54
N SER A 115 -1.06 4.88 25.04
CA SER A 115 -1.86 5.95 25.65
C SER A 115 -2.89 6.52 24.69
N LEU A 116 -2.50 6.78 23.42
CA LEU A 116 -3.39 7.31 22.39
C LEU A 116 -4.44 6.28 21.92
N LEU A 117 -4.05 4.99 21.85
CA LEU A 117 -4.98 3.89 21.58
C LEU A 117 -6.06 3.81 22.67
N THR A 118 -5.65 3.90 23.95
CA THR A 118 -6.55 3.91 25.10
C THR A 118 -7.49 5.09 25.06
N ALA A 119 -7.00 6.31 24.77
CA ALA A 119 -7.81 7.50 24.59
C ALA A 119 -8.84 7.38 23.46
N SER A 120 -8.56 6.51 22.49
CA SER A 120 -9.46 6.20 21.36
C SER A 120 -10.34 4.96 21.62
N GLY A 121 -10.32 4.37 22.82
CA GLY A 121 -11.12 3.20 23.21
C GLY A 121 -10.66 1.89 22.58
N CYS A 122 -9.37 1.74 22.29
CA CYS A 122 -8.76 0.51 21.82
C CYS A 122 -7.69 0.03 22.82
N HIS A 123 -7.40 -1.28 22.81
CA HIS A 123 -6.45 -1.89 23.72
C HIS A 123 -5.18 -2.30 22.99
N GLY A 124 -4.08 -1.58 23.28
CA GLY A 124 -2.74 -1.97 22.84
C GLY A 124 -2.14 -3.01 23.80
N MET A 125 -1.35 -3.93 23.26
CA MET A 125 -0.60 -4.89 24.06
C MET A 125 0.85 -4.97 23.58
N GLN A 126 1.78 -4.97 24.51
CA GLN A 126 3.21 -5.09 24.28
C GLN A 126 3.77 -6.31 25.01
N GLY A 127 4.75 -6.99 24.43
CA GLY A 127 5.37 -8.16 25.03
C GLY A 127 6.71 -8.52 24.39
N ASN A 128 7.32 -9.60 24.88
CA ASN A 128 8.61 -10.11 24.45
C ASN A 128 8.51 -11.17 23.33
N TRP A 129 7.78 -10.88 22.32
CA TRP A 129 7.45 -11.83 21.24
C TRP A 129 8.52 -11.97 20.15
N VAL A 130 9.58 -11.17 20.24
CA VAL A 130 10.68 -11.16 19.28
C VAL A 130 11.95 -11.72 19.94
N SER A 131 12.44 -12.83 19.44
CA SER A 131 13.75 -13.35 19.78
C SER A 131 14.81 -12.75 18.84
N ALA A 132 15.94 -12.36 19.40
CA ALA A 132 17.04 -11.78 18.65
C ALA A 132 18.38 -12.44 19.05
N ARG A 133 19.34 -12.34 18.16
CA ARG A 133 20.74 -12.74 18.39
C ARG A 133 21.67 -11.62 17.96
N SER A 134 22.88 -11.57 18.54
CA SER A 134 23.88 -10.60 18.15
C SER A 134 24.15 -10.64 16.63
N LEU A 135 24.36 -9.48 16.02
CA LEU A 135 24.97 -9.41 14.68
C LEU A 135 26.41 -9.91 14.68
N GLY A 136 27.11 -9.77 15.81
CA GLY A 136 28.51 -10.14 15.93
C GLY A 136 29.44 -9.13 15.25
N VAL A 137 30.56 -9.65 14.74
CA VAL A 137 31.55 -8.86 14.00
C VAL A 137 31.31 -9.07 12.51
N ILE A 138 31.09 -7.98 11.77
CA ILE A 138 30.93 -7.98 10.32
C ILE A 138 31.94 -7.01 9.74
N ASP A 139 32.74 -7.46 8.79
CA ASP A 139 33.82 -6.66 8.12
C ASP A 139 34.78 -5.96 9.11
N GLY A 140 35.08 -6.65 10.23
CA GLY A 140 35.95 -6.15 11.29
C GLY A 140 35.31 -5.17 12.27
N VAL A 141 34.02 -4.86 12.16
CA VAL A 141 33.25 -3.99 13.06
C VAL A 141 32.39 -4.83 13.98
N ASP A 142 32.55 -4.64 15.29
CA ASP A 142 31.70 -5.29 16.31
C ASP A 142 30.42 -4.47 16.51
N TYR A 143 29.27 -5.11 16.25
CA TYR A 143 27.94 -4.52 16.43
C TYR A 143 27.41 -4.62 17.87
N MET A 144 28.15 -5.26 18.76
CA MET A 144 27.91 -5.34 20.22
C MET A 144 26.47 -5.82 20.55
N ARG A 145 25.63 -4.91 21.06
CA ARG A 145 24.23 -5.17 21.44
C ARG A 145 23.23 -4.81 20.32
N THR A 146 23.71 -4.59 19.11
CA THR A 146 22.84 -4.57 17.94
C THR A 146 22.62 -6.01 17.48
N GLY A 147 21.38 -6.37 17.26
CA GLY A 147 20.98 -7.72 16.91
C GLY A 147 20.21 -7.83 15.63
N LYS A 148 20.02 -9.06 15.18
CA LYS A 148 19.08 -9.43 14.13
C LYS A 148 18.00 -10.37 14.69
N ILE A 149 16.85 -10.33 14.05
CA ILE A 149 15.70 -11.14 14.42
C ILE A 149 16.04 -12.61 14.18
N ASP A 150 15.79 -13.45 15.18
CA ASP A 150 15.98 -14.89 15.13
C ASP A 150 14.64 -15.62 14.97
N ARG A 151 13.64 -15.22 15.76
CA ARG A 151 12.30 -15.81 15.75
C ARG A 151 11.24 -14.81 16.22
N ILE A 152 10.02 -14.92 15.66
CA ILE A 152 8.84 -14.21 16.13
C ILE A 152 7.81 -15.24 16.65
N GLN A 153 7.16 -14.93 17.78
CA GLN A 153 6.14 -15.77 18.41
C GLN A 153 4.78 -15.60 17.67
N LYS A 154 4.68 -16.23 16.49
CA LYS A 154 3.53 -16.14 15.59
C LYS A 154 2.21 -16.46 16.30
N ASP A 155 2.13 -17.59 17.00
CA ASP A 155 0.89 -18.11 17.58
C ASP A 155 0.30 -17.14 18.61
N ILE A 156 1.16 -16.47 19.40
CA ILE A 156 0.73 -15.45 20.37
C ILE A 156 0.19 -14.22 19.66
N LEU A 157 0.87 -13.75 18.61
CA LEU A 157 0.42 -12.58 17.85
C LEU A 157 -0.92 -12.85 17.15
N GLU A 158 -1.10 -14.03 16.56
CA GLU A 158 -2.36 -14.41 15.93
C GLU A 158 -3.50 -14.51 16.96
N GLN A 159 -3.24 -15.04 18.16
CA GLN A 159 -4.22 -15.07 19.24
C GLN A 159 -4.63 -13.67 19.68
N LEU A 160 -3.67 -12.76 19.93
CA LEU A 160 -3.97 -11.37 20.28
C LEU A 160 -4.80 -10.65 19.24
N LEU A 161 -4.44 -10.81 17.96
CA LEU A 161 -5.18 -10.25 16.83
C LEU A 161 -6.60 -10.84 16.72
N LYS A 162 -6.79 -12.11 17.09
CA LYS A 162 -8.10 -12.77 17.12
C LYS A 162 -8.97 -12.27 18.27
N GLU A 163 -8.37 -11.94 19.40
CA GLU A 163 -9.02 -11.39 20.59
C GLU A 163 -9.18 -9.86 20.54
N ASP A 164 -8.95 -9.27 19.36
CA ASP A 164 -9.16 -7.84 19.08
C ASP A 164 -8.21 -6.88 19.83
N TYR A 165 -7.03 -7.35 20.24
CA TYR A 165 -5.95 -6.49 20.70
C TYR A 165 -5.14 -5.93 19.53
N ILE A 166 -4.51 -4.78 19.75
CA ILE A 166 -3.51 -4.18 18.84
C ILE A 166 -2.11 -4.48 19.41
N PRO A 167 -1.38 -5.48 18.86
CA PRO A 167 -0.01 -5.75 19.29
C PRO A 167 0.90 -4.57 18.92
N ILE A 168 1.74 -4.13 19.86
CA ILE A 168 2.77 -3.11 19.66
C ILE A 168 4.13 -3.77 19.88
N LEU A 169 4.97 -3.81 18.85
CA LEU A 169 6.26 -4.47 18.85
C LEU A 169 7.38 -3.43 18.81
N PRO A 170 7.96 -3.04 19.98
CA PRO A 170 9.13 -2.20 19.99
C PRO A 170 10.32 -2.92 19.34
N PRO A 171 11.28 -2.19 18.74
CA PRO A 171 12.44 -2.78 18.06
C PRO A 171 13.51 -3.27 19.04
N ILE A 172 13.09 -4.11 19.98
CA ILE A 172 13.92 -4.84 20.95
C ILE A 172 13.62 -6.32 20.82
N GLY A 173 14.66 -7.13 20.76
CA GLY A 173 14.54 -8.58 20.79
C GLY A 173 15.41 -9.16 21.90
N TRP A 174 15.05 -10.36 22.40
CA TRP A 174 15.75 -11.01 23.49
C TRP A 174 16.32 -12.37 23.06
N ASN A 175 17.50 -12.72 23.56
CA ASN A 175 18.00 -14.07 23.38
C ASN A 175 17.46 -15.03 24.48
N LYS A 176 17.82 -16.31 24.40
CA LYS A 176 17.38 -17.33 25.34
C LYS A 176 17.89 -17.12 26.79
N LEU A 177 18.91 -16.27 26.98
CA LEU A 177 19.47 -15.91 28.29
C LEU A 177 18.82 -14.65 28.86
N GLY A 178 17.85 -14.06 28.17
CA GLY A 178 17.18 -12.81 28.56
C GLY A 178 17.96 -11.53 28.23
N HIS A 179 19.05 -11.61 27.47
CA HIS A 179 19.78 -10.43 27.05
C HIS A 179 19.05 -9.74 25.90
N ALA A 180 18.85 -8.45 26.04
CA ALA A 180 18.22 -7.60 25.03
C ALA A 180 19.20 -7.20 23.92
N TYR A 181 18.65 -6.95 22.74
CA TYR A 181 19.33 -6.44 21.57
C TYR A 181 18.48 -5.37 20.89
N ASN A 182 19.14 -4.30 20.47
CA ASN A 182 18.55 -3.29 19.58
C ASN A 182 18.42 -3.87 18.17
N ILE A 183 17.23 -3.88 17.61
CA ILE A 183 16.95 -4.38 16.25
C ILE A 183 16.35 -3.28 15.37
N SER A 184 16.42 -3.43 14.06
CA SER A 184 15.79 -2.50 13.13
C SER A 184 14.27 -2.61 13.17
N SER A 185 13.56 -1.49 13.36
CA SER A 185 12.09 -1.46 13.29
C SER A 185 11.57 -1.71 11.86
N THR A 186 12.32 -1.28 10.84
CA THR A 186 11.98 -1.52 9.43
C THR A 186 12.11 -3.00 9.08
N GLU A 187 13.24 -3.63 9.50
CA GLU A 187 13.41 -5.06 9.35
C GLU A 187 12.37 -5.87 10.15
N LEU A 188 12.02 -5.43 11.37
CA LEU A 188 11.01 -6.10 12.18
C LEU A 188 9.65 -6.12 11.47
N ALA A 189 9.21 -4.98 10.92
CA ALA A 189 7.98 -4.90 10.18
C ALA A 189 8.00 -5.79 8.91
N THR A 190 9.15 -5.87 8.25
CA THR A 190 9.38 -6.70 7.07
C THR A 190 9.40 -8.20 7.44
N GLU A 191 10.11 -8.58 8.50
CA GLU A 191 10.18 -9.97 8.94
C GLU A 191 8.81 -10.52 9.38
N LEU A 192 7.95 -9.69 10.00
CA LEU A 192 6.58 -10.08 10.35
C LEU A 192 5.79 -10.62 9.15
N CYS A 193 6.07 -10.13 7.94
CA CYS A 193 5.42 -10.61 6.72
C CYS A 193 5.77 -12.05 6.34
N LYS A 194 6.85 -12.62 6.90
CA LYS A 194 7.19 -14.04 6.73
C LYS A 194 6.39 -14.96 7.65
N TYR A 195 5.96 -14.43 8.78
CA TYR A 195 5.30 -15.20 9.84
C TYR A 195 3.78 -15.07 9.81
N LEU A 196 3.26 -13.92 9.37
CA LEU A 196 1.84 -13.58 9.41
C LEU A 196 1.30 -13.36 7.99
N GLU A 197 0.03 -13.65 7.78
CA GLU A 197 -0.64 -13.31 6.53
C GLU A 197 -0.98 -11.81 6.52
N VAL A 198 -0.14 -11.02 5.84
CA VAL A 198 -0.21 -9.55 5.83
C VAL A 198 -0.89 -9.06 4.56
N GLY A 199 -2.03 -8.41 4.71
CA GLY A 199 -2.73 -7.75 3.62
C GLY A 199 -1.98 -6.52 3.14
N LYS A 200 -1.60 -5.64 4.08
CA LYS A 200 -0.84 -4.41 3.79
C LYS A 200 0.21 -4.13 4.87
N LEU A 201 1.41 -3.71 4.44
CA LEU A 201 2.42 -3.12 5.29
C LEU A 201 2.54 -1.63 4.99
N PHE A 202 2.50 -0.78 6.01
CA PHE A 202 2.68 0.66 5.88
C PHE A 202 3.99 1.08 6.53
N PHE A 203 4.82 1.79 5.77
CA PHE A 203 5.91 2.60 6.30
C PHE A 203 5.42 4.04 6.35
N ILE A 204 5.25 4.57 7.56
CA ILE A 204 4.68 5.89 7.84
C ILE A 204 5.75 6.78 8.42
N GLY A 205 6.15 7.80 7.71
CA GLY A 205 7.20 8.75 8.10
C GLY A 205 6.88 10.18 7.68
N SER A 206 7.82 11.11 7.92
CA SER A 206 7.67 12.52 7.53
C SER A 206 7.76 12.69 6.02
N GLU A 207 8.78 12.12 5.40
CA GLU A 207 9.01 12.16 3.95
C GLU A 207 9.00 10.74 3.38
N CYS A 208 7.82 10.11 3.36
CA CYS A 208 7.62 8.82 2.74
C CYS A 208 7.01 8.98 1.35
N GLY A 209 7.41 8.08 0.46
CA GLY A 209 7.06 8.11 -0.95
C GLY A 209 8.24 8.51 -1.83
N ILE A 210 8.20 8.07 -3.07
CA ILE A 210 9.27 8.28 -4.05
C ILE A 210 8.84 9.42 -4.97
N LYS A 211 9.51 10.57 -4.86
CA LYS A 211 9.28 11.72 -5.76
C LYS A 211 9.74 11.36 -7.16
N ALA A 212 8.91 11.64 -8.15
CA ALA A 212 9.27 11.42 -9.55
C ALA A 212 10.28 12.45 -10.06
N GLU A 213 10.29 13.65 -9.47
CA GLU A 213 11.21 14.72 -9.82
C GLU A 213 12.66 14.30 -9.52
N GLY A 214 13.51 14.36 -10.54
CA GLY A 214 14.92 14.00 -10.44
C GLY A 214 15.22 12.50 -10.49
N LEU A 215 14.21 11.62 -10.64
CA LEU A 215 14.45 10.21 -10.87
C LEU A 215 14.99 9.96 -12.28
N GLN A 216 16.02 9.11 -12.36
CA GLN A 216 16.44 8.50 -13.61
C GLN A 216 15.54 7.29 -13.90
N SER A 217 14.92 7.28 -15.06
CA SER A 217 14.05 6.19 -15.51
C SER A 217 14.80 5.23 -16.44
N GLY A 218 14.55 3.95 -16.29
CA GLY A 218 15.00 2.89 -17.19
C GLY A 218 13.85 2.35 -18.04
N SER A 219 14.04 1.18 -18.63
CA SER A 219 13.05 0.58 -19.52
C SER A 219 11.75 0.17 -18.83
N LEU A 220 11.81 -0.17 -17.53
CA LEU A 220 10.64 -0.57 -16.72
C LEU A 220 9.94 0.64 -16.09
N THR A 221 10.64 1.75 -15.96
CA THR A 221 10.17 2.95 -15.25
C THR A 221 9.93 4.15 -16.17
N GLU A 222 9.92 3.96 -17.50
CA GLU A 222 9.70 5.02 -18.49
C GLU A 222 8.30 5.66 -18.37
N HIS A 223 7.29 4.87 -17.97
CA HIS A 223 5.89 5.29 -17.88
C HIS A 223 5.30 5.03 -16.49
N LEU A 224 5.84 5.74 -15.47
CA LEU A 224 5.32 5.65 -14.11
C LEU A 224 4.05 6.49 -13.94
N THR A 225 3.07 5.92 -13.22
CA THR A 225 1.88 6.66 -12.79
C THR A 225 2.23 7.53 -11.58
N LEU A 226 1.82 8.81 -11.61
CA LEU A 226 2.10 9.76 -10.54
C LEU A 226 0.84 10.10 -9.75
N THR A 227 1.02 10.41 -8.47
CA THR A 227 0.00 11.04 -7.63
C THR A 227 -0.16 12.53 -7.98
N GLU A 228 -1.18 13.18 -7.44
CA GLU A 228 -1.36 14.63 -7.60
C GLU A 228 -0.20 15.43 -6.96
N SER A 229 0.45 14.87 -5.94
CA SER A 229 1.63 15.45 -5.26
C SER A 229 2.96 15.18 -5.98
N GLY A 230 2.97 14.49 -7.12
CA GLY A 230 4.16 14.18 -7.91
C GLY A 230 4.98 13.00 -7.38
N LEU A 231 4.40 12.16 -6.53
CA LEU A 231 5.01 10.91 -6.11
C LEU A 231 4.71 9.80 -7.13
N VAL A 232 5.62 8.84 -7.24
CA VAL A 232 5.35 7.59 -7.95
C VAL A 232 4.26 6.81 -7.20
N SER A 233 3.10 6.60 -7.84
CA SER A 233 1.94 6.03 -7.15
C SER A 233 2.04 4.54 -6.89
N ALA A 234 2.63 3.78 -7.82
CA ALA A 234 2.75 2.33 -7.71
C ALA A 234 3.98 1.80 -8.45
N LEU A 235 4.62 0.80 -7.87
CA LEU A 235 5.80 0.12 -8.40
C LEU A 235 5.64 -1.39 -8.19
N ASP A 236 5.89 -2.17 -9.22
CA ASP A 236 6.19 -3.59 -9.00
C ASP A 236 7.61 -3.76 -8.44
N ILE A 237 7.93 -4.99 -8.01
CA ILE A 237 9.25 -5.30 -7.42
C ILE A 237 10.39 -4.99 -8.38
N ASP A 238 10.23 -5.21 -9.67
CA ASP A 238 11.31 -5.05 -10.65
C ASP A 238 11.51 -3.58 -11.00
N GLN A 239 10.42 -2.80 -11.10
CA GLN A 239 10.47 -1.34 -11.18
C GLN A 239 11.13 -0.72 -9.94
N ALA A 240 10.78 -1.19 -8.74
CA ALA A 240 11.38 -0.71 -7.50
C ALA A 240 12.89 -0.99 -7.45
N ARG A 241 13.36 -2.14 -7.98
CA ARG A 241 14.79 -2.45 -8.12
C ARG A 241 15.47 -1.54 -9.13
N GLU A 242 14.88 -1.35 -10.31
CA GLU A 242 15.44 -0.46 -11.33
C GLU A 242 15.62 0.96 -10.78
N ILE A 243 14.66 1.46 -9.99
CA ILE A 243 14.78 2.76 -9.30
C ILE A 243 15.99 2.77 -8.36
N LEU A 244 16.17 1.74 -7.53
CA LEU A 244 17.32 1.63 -6.60
C LEU A 244 18.65 1.58 -7.33
N ASP A 245 18.71 0.87 -8.46
CA ASP A 245 19.93 0.68 -9.22
C ASP A 245 20.37 1.95 -9.97
N LEU A 246 19.43 2.67 -10.53
CA LEU A 246 19.68 3.88 -11.32
C LEU A 246 19.82 5.15 -10.46
N ASN A 247 19.19 5.21 -9.27
CA ASN A 247 19.05 6.45 -8.50
C ASN A 247 19.88 6.41 -7.22
N LYS A 248 21.20 6.54 -7.34
CA LYS A 248 22.14 6.56 -6.20
C LYS A 248 22.02 7.83 -5.32
N GLN A 249 21.28 8.85 -5.77
CA GLN A 249 21.00 10.09 -5.03
C GLN A 249 19.85 9.94 -4.02
N LEU A 250 19.13 8.82 -4.00
CA LEU A 250 18.10 8.57 -3.00
C LEU A 250 18.71 8.61 -1.60
N ASN A 251 17.99 9.25 -0.66
CA ASN A 251 18.46 9.29 0.71
C ASN A 251 18.37 7.93 1.39
N PHE A 252 19.07 7.77 2.53
CA PHE A 252 19.12 6.50 3.26
C PHE A 252 17.73 5.94 3.59
N ALA A 253 16.78 6.79 4.00
CA ALA A 253 15.43 6.34 4.35
C ALA A 253 14.65 5.81 3.14
N GLN A 254 14.75 6.47 1.99
CA GLN A 254 14.12 6.02 0.75
C GLN A 254 14.66 4.68 0.28
N VAL A 255 16.00 4.51 0.34
CA VAL A 255 16.67 3.25 0.01
C VAL A 255 16.23 2.15 0.98
N ASP A 256 16.27 2.41 2.29
CA ASP A 256 15.87 1.45 3.33
C ASP A 256 14.41 1.01 3.14
N TYR A 257 13.49 1.93 2.90
CA TYR A 257 12.09 1.61 2.66
C TYR A 257 11.87 0.81 1.38
N LEU A 258 12.50 1.16 0.26
CA LEU A 258 12.35 0.41 -0.99
C LEU A 258 12.90 -1.01 -0.87
N VAL A 259 14.10 -1.17 -0.29
CA VAL A 259 14.72 -2.49 -0.06
C VAL A 259 13.82 -3.35 0.81
N ASN A 260 13.31 -2.80 1.92
CA ASN A 260 12.43 -3.51 2.82
C ASN A 260 11.04 -3.76 2.21
N ALA A 261 10.50 -2.86 1.40
CA ALA A 261 9.25 -3.07 0.67
C ALA A 261 9.35 -4.24 -0.31
N ILE A 262 10.43 -4.30 -1.10
CA ILE A 262 10.72 -5.42 -2.00
C ILE A 262 10.83 -6.74 -1.21
N SER A 263 11.54 -6.70 -0.07
CA SER A 263 11.71 -7.87 0.80
C SER A 263 10.39 -8.34 1.41
N ALA A 264 9.57 -7.41 1.91
CA ALA A 264 8.26 -7.70 2.48
C ALA A 264 7.30 -8.31 1.45
N CYS A 265 7.26 -7.75 0.24
CA CYS A 265 6.47 -8.31 -0.86
C CYS A 265 6.90 -9.73 -1.22
N LYS A 266 8.21 -9.99 -1.30
CA LYS A 266 8.74 -11.36 -1.53
C LYS A 266 8.44 -12.32 -0.37
N SER A 267 8.24 -11.79 0.83
CA SER A 267 7.96 -12.54 2.05
C SER A 267 6.46 -12.80 2.27
N GLY A 268 5.58 -12.30 1.40
CA GLY A 268 4.14 -12.59 1.44
C GLY A 268 3.24 -11.39 1.70
N ALA A 269 3.76 -10.18 1.95
CA ALA A 269 2.94 -8.99 1.98
C ALA A 269 2.35 -8.73 0.58
N LYS A 270 1.03 -8.57 0.50
CA LYS A 270 0.38 -8.31 -0.79
C LYS A 270 0.79 -6.93 -1.33
N ARG A 271 0.93 -5.95 -0.44
CA ARG A 271 1.28 -4.57 -0.74
C ARG A 271 2.04 -3.92 0.39
N VAL A 272 2.95 -3.03 0.02
CA VAL A 272 3.68 -2.16 0.94
C VAL A 272 3.43 -0.71 0.52
N HIS A 273 3.01 0.12 1.45
CA HIS A 273 2.69 1.52 1.22
C HIS A 273 3.71 2.41 1.94
N LEU A 274 4.29 3.35 1.22
CA LEU A 274 5.18 4.39 1.74
C LEU A 274 4.38 5.69 1.80
N ILE A 275 3.98 6.14 2.98
CA ILE A 275 3.07 7.29 3.15
C ILE A 275 3.60 8.31 4.15
N SER A 276 3.22 9.59 3.96
CA SER A 276 3.51 10.64 4.93
C SER A 276 2.50 10.61 6.09
N GLY A 277 3.02 10.63 7.32
CA GLY A 277 2.21 10.78 8.53
C GLY A 277 1.95 12.24 8.93
N GLU A 278 2.49 13.21 8.19
CA GLU A 278 2.32 14.65 8.43
C GLU A 278 1.09 15.22 7.71
N MET A 279 0.38 14.41 6.96
CA MET A 279 -0.87 14.78 6.30
C MET A 279 -2.07 14.19 7.05
N GLN A 280 -3.06 15.04 7.32
CA GLN A 280 -4.28 14.61 7.99
C GLN A 280 -5.05 13.62 7.11
N GLY A 281 -5.39 12.46 7.66
CA GLY A 281 -6.18 11.44 6.97
C GLY A 281 -5.39 10.61 5.94
N SER A 282 -4.06 10.74 5.85
CA SER A 282 -3.23 10.04 4.86
C SER A 282 -3.43 8.53 4.88
N VAL A 283 -3.52 7.92 6.06
CA VAL A 283 -3.76 6.48 6.21
C VAL A 283 -5.15 6.09 5.68
N LEU A 284 -6.17 6.86 6.01
CA LEU A 284 -7.55 6.60 5.56
C LEU A 284 -7.66 6.78 4.05
N GLN A 285 -7.05 7.82 3.51
CA GLN A 285 -7.01 8.08 2.08
C GLN A 285 -6.32 6.94 1.33
N GLU A 286 -5.18 6.45 1.81
CA GLU A 286 -4.44 5.34 1.22
C GLU A 286 -5.21 4.01 1.29
N VAL A 287 -6.05 3.82 2.32
CA VAL A 287 -6.83 2.59 2.49
C VAL A 287 -8.15 2.63 1.72
N PHE A 288 -8.86 3.75 1.75
CA PHE A 288 -10.25 3.86 1.30
C PHE A 288 -10.44 4.68 0.01
N SER A 289 -9.38 5.04 -0.68
CA SER A 289 -9.49 5.67 -1.98
C SER A 289 -8.62 4.97 -3.03
N SER A 290 -9.02 5.14 -4.26
CA SER A 290 -8.26 4.73 -5.43
C SER A 290 -7.10 5.67 -5.76
N ARG A 291 -7.05 6.83 -5.10
CA ARG A 291 -6.05 7.88 -5.25
C ARG A 291 -5.27 8.03 -3.95
N GLY A 292 -4.46 7.02 -3.63
CA GLY A 292 -3.49 7.14 -2.55
C GLY A 292 -2.51 8.27 -2.79
N ASP A 293 -2.02 8.89 -1.74
CA ASP A 293 -1.06 9.99 -1.81
C ASP A 293 0.34 9.55 -1.39
N GLY A 294 0.61 8.25 -1.55
CA GLY A 294 1.88 7.60 -1.25
C GLY A 294 2.46 6.84 -2.45
N THR A 295 3.52 6.08 -2.20
CA THR A 295 4.08 5.11 -3.14
C THR A 295 3.74 3.70 -2.67
N MET A 296 3.10 2.92 -3.52
CA MET A 296 2.80 1.52 -3.25
C MET A 296 3.78 0.58 -3.96
N VAL A 297 4.32 -0.41 -3.25
CA VAL A 297 5.12 -1.50 -3.83
C VAL A 297 4.33 -2.81 -3.74
N TYR A 298 4.32 -3.62 -4.81
CA TYR A 298 3.56 -4.87 -4.89
C TYR A 298 4.33 -6.00 -5.59
N ALA A 299 4.04 -7.27 -5.22
CA ALA A 299 4.77 -8.43 -5.71
C ALA A 299 4.17 -9.07 -6.98
N ASN A 300 2.84 -9.01 -7.11
CA ASN A 300 2.10 -9.63 -8.20
C ASN A 300 1.40 -8.57 -9.00
N GLN A 301 0.96 -8.92 -10.22
CA GLN A 301 0.16 -7.98 -11.02
C GLN A 301 -0.95 -7.37 -10.16
N TYR A 302 -0.79 -6.09 -9.90
CA TYR A 302 -1.74 -5.25 -9.17
C TYR A 302 -3.07 -5.17 -9.92
N SER A 303 -2.98 -5.22 -11.23
CA SER A 303 -4.10 -5.23 -12.15
C SER A 303 -4.08 -6.46 -13.03
N THR A 304 -5.24 -6.96 -13.39
CA THR A 304 -5.38 -8.06 -14.34
C THR A 304 -6.55 -7.78 -15.30
N ILE A 305 -6.37 -8.18 -16.56
CA ILE A 305 -7.47 -8.24 -17.51
C ILE A 305 -7.92 -9.69 -17.59
N ARG A 306 -9.20 -9.93 -17.31
CA ARG A 306 -9.80 -11.27 -17.36
C ARG A 306 -11.13 -11.24 -18.12
N PRO A 307 -11.60 -12.38 -18.63
CA PRO A 307 -12.96 -12.50 -19.13
C PRO A 307 -13.98 -12.04 -18.07
N ALA A 308 -15.03 -11.36 -18.53
CA ALA A 308 -16.13 -10.98 -17.66
C ALA A 308 -16.96 -12.20 -17.24
N ASN A 309 -17.51 -12.14 -16.03
CA ASN A 309 -18.48 -13.11 -15.52
C ASN A 309 -19.82 -12.43 -15.23
N ILE A 310 -20.83 -13.19 -14.85
CA ILE A 310 -22.20 -12.69 -14.63
C ILE A 310 -22.23 -11.64 -13.51
N ASP A 311 -21.45 -11.82 -12.46
CA ASP A 311 -21.41 -10.94 -11.30
C ASP A 311 -20.78 -9.57 -11.62
N ASP A 312 -20.04 -9.47 -12.72
CA ASP A 312 -19.40 -8.23 -13.18
C ASP A 312 -20.38 -7.28 -13.89
N ILE A 313 -21.51 -7.79 -14.41
CA ILE A 313 -22.44 -7.04 -15.26
C ILE A 313 -22.96 -5.75 -14.60
N PRO A 314 -23.36 -5.74 -13.31
CA PRO A 314 -23.82 -4.51 -12.66
C PRO A 314 -22.75 -3.42 -12.61
N ASP A 315 -21.50 -3.78 -12.35
CA ASP A 315 -20.40 -2.84 -12.28
C ASP A 315 -20.01 -2.30 -13.66
N MET A 316 -20.01 -3.16 -14.68
CA MET A 316 -19.80 -2.77 -16.07
C MET A 316 -20.86 -1.76 -16.54
N LEU A 317 -22.14 -2.04 -16.29
CA LEU A 317 -23.23 -1.15 -16.64
C LEU A 317 -23.13 0.20 -15.96
N ARG A 318 -22.80 0.20 -14.66
CA ARG A 318 -22.59 1.43 -13.89
C ARG A 318 -21.47 2.30 -14.49
N MET A 319 -20.33 1.70 -14.87
CA MET A 319 -19.25 2.41 -15.51
C MET A 319 -19.64 2.99 -16.88
N MET A 320 -20.42 2.24 -17.64
CA MET A 320 -20.87 2.67 -18.98
C MET A 320 -21.84 3.85 -18.94
N GLN A 321 -22.61 4.03 -17.84
CA GLN A 321 -23.66 5.06 -17.74
C GLN A 321 -23.14 6.47 -18.05
N ASP A 322 -21.98 6.85 -17.53
CA ASP A 322 -21.37 8.17 -17.79
C ASP A 322 -21.06 8.38 -19.28
N TYR A 323 -20.60 7.32 -19.94
CA TYR A 323 -20.24 7.35 -21.37
C TYR A 323 -21.50 7.35 -22.25
N ILE A 324 -22.55 6.63 -21.84
CA ILE A 324 -23.84 6.61 -22.52
C ILE A 324 -24.51 7.99 -22.40
N ALA A 325 -24.50 8.60 -21.19
CA ALA A 325 -25.09 9.92 -20.98
C ALA A 325 -24.41 11.03 -21.82
N LYS A 326 -23.12 10.85 -22.12
CA LYS A 326 -22.33 11.76 -23.00
C LYS A 326 -22.41 11.41 -24.48
N GLY A 327 -23.13 10.35 -24.85
CA GLY A 327 -23.24 9.91 -26.24
C GLY A 327 -22.01 9.19 -26.79
N TYR A 328 -21.07 8.76 -25.93
CA TYR A 328 -19.85 8.06 -26.34
C TYR A 328 -20.04 6.55 -26.50
N LEU A 329 -21.00 5.97 -25.80
CA LEU A 329 -21.35 4.56 -25.89
C LEU A 329 -22.85 4.38 -26.17
N ILE A 330 -23.19 3.34 -26.91
CA ILE A 330 -24.56 2.90 -27.09
C ILE A 330 -25.04 2.24 -25.80
N ALA A 331 -26.27 2.54 -25.37
CA ALA A 331 -26.90 1.93 -24.23
C ALA A 331 -27.02 0.41 -24.38
N ARG A 332 -26.68 -0.33 -23.35
CA ARG A 332 -26.79 -1.79 -23.26
C ARG A 332 -27.59 -2.18 -22.04
N THR A 333 -28.36 -3.25 -22.15
CA THR A 333 -29.05 -3.88 -21.01
C THR A 333 -28.22 -5.01 -20.43
N SER A 334 -28.56 -5.48 -19.23
CA SER A 334 -27.95 -6.67 -18.64
C SER A 334 -28.07 -7.89 -19.55
N GLU A 335 -29.22 -8.04 -20.23
CA GLU A 335 -29.47 -9.12 -21.18
C GLU A 335 -28.55 -9.05 -22.40
N ASN A 336 -28.36 -7.84 -22.97
CA ASN A 336 -27.45 -7.65 -24.12
C ASN A 336 -26.00 -8.02 -23.78
N ILE A 337 -25.54 -7.74 -22.55
CA ILE A 337 -24.21 -8.13 -22.11
C ILE A 337 -24.15 -9.63 -21.84
N LEU A 338 -25.16 -10.20 -21.20
CA LEU A 338 -25.23 -11.62 -20.87
C LEU A 338 -25.17 -12.49 -22.13
N ASP A 339 -25.92 -12.13 -23.19
CA ASP A 339 -25.96 -12.88 -24.45
C ASP A 339 -24.59 -12.96 -25.15
N LYS A 340 -23.72 -11.98 -24.90
CA LYS A 340 -22.37 -11.87 -25.49
C LYS A 340 -21.27 -11.83 -24.42
N LEU A 341 -21.50 -12.41 -23.25
CA LEU A 341 -20.59 -12.27 -22.09
C LEU A 341 -19.17 -12.74 -22.40
N SER A 342 -19.01 -13.75 -23.25
CA SER A 342 -17.70 -14.26 -23.70
C SER A 342 -16.86 -13.28 -24.51
N ASP A 343 -17.47 -12.22 -25.01
CA ASP A 343 -16.79 -11.16 -25.78
C ASP A 343 -16.21 -10.09 -24.88
N TYR A 344 -16.69 -10.02 -23.62
CA TYR A 344 -16.31 -8.98 -22.67
C TYR A 344 -15.11 -9.36 -21.82
N VAL A 345 -14.26 -8.37 -21.60
CA VAL A 345 -13.17 -8.43 -20.64
C VAL A 345 -13.31 -7.29 -19.62
N VAL A 346 -12.81 -7.52 -18.42
CA VAL A 346 -12.78 -6.54 -17.33
C VAL A 346 -11.35 -6.32 -16.88
N TYR A 347 -11.01 -5.06 -16.64
CA TYR A 347 -9.77 -4.66 -15.99
C TYR A 347 -10.01 -4.57 -14.48
N VAL A 348 -9.37 -5.43 -13.74
CA VAL A 348 -9.57 -5.59 -12.30
C VAL A 348 -8.36 -5.10 -11.54
N ILE A 349 -8.59 -4.23 -10.59
CA ILE A 349 -7.61 -3.82 -9.59
C ILE A 349 -8.20 -4.20 -8.24
N ASP A 350 -7.46 -4.94 -7.43
CA ASP A 350 -7.92 -5.31 -6.08
C ASP A 350 -9.28 -6.02 -6.03
N ASN A 351 -9.58 -6.90 -6.96
CA ASN A 351 -10.87 -7.54 -7.13
C ASN A 351 -12.05 -6.58 -7.42
N ALA A 352 -11.79 -5.29 -7.68
CA ALA A 352 -12.79 -4.34 -8.15
C ALA A 352 -12.58 -4.03 -9.63
N ILE A 353 -13.66 -3.85 -10.37
CA ILE A 353 -13.62 -3.57 -11.80
C ILE A 353 -13.43 -2.07 -12.00
N HIS A 354 -12.41 -1.70 -12.74
CA HIS A 354 -12.07 -0.32 -13.06
C HIS A 354 -12.08 -0.02 -14.57
N GLY A 355 -12.26 -1.04 -15.39
CA GLY A 355 -12.42 -0.89 -16.82
C GLY A 355 -13.10 -2.11 -17.41
N CYS A 356 -13.72 -1.94 -18.57
CA CYS A 356 -14.25 -3.02 -19.39
C CYS A 356 -14.10 -2.71 -20.86
N GLY A 357 -14.16 -3.78 -21.67
CA GLY A 357 -14.15 -3.71 -23.12
C GLY A 357 -14.69 -4.98 -23.73
N ALA A 358 -14.99 -4.98 -25.00
CA ALA A 358 -15.49 -6.13 -25.73
C ALA A 358 -14.81 -6.31 -27.09
N LEU A 359 -14.72 -7.55 -27.55
CA LEU A 359 -14.28 -7.94 -28.88
C LEU A 359 -15.41 -8.72 -29.57
N HIS A 360 -16.20 -8.04 -30.36
CA HIS A 360 -17.32 -8.65 -31.10
C HIS A 360 -16.87 -9.20 -32.44
N ALA A 361 -17.18 -10.43 -32.71
CA ALA A 361 -16.92 -11.07 -33.99
C ALA A 361 -17.91 -10.60 -35.07
N TYR A 362 -17.40 -10.38 -36.28
CA TYR A 362 -18.16 -10.05 -37.49
C TYR A 362 -17.76 -11.00 -38.63
N GLU A 363 -18.51 -10.91 -39.74
CA GLU A 363 -18.22 -11.67 -40.95
C GLU A 363 -16.86 -11.28 -41.56
N ASN A 364 -16.32 -12.13 -42.45
CA ASN A 364 -15.09 -11.90 -43.21
C ASN A 364 -13.83 -11.74 -42.33
N ASP A 365 -13.66 -12.59 -41.30
CA ASP A 365 -12.54 -12.56 -40.38
C ASP A 365 -12.30 -11.17 -39.73
N SER A 366 -13.38 -10.44 -39.49
CA SER A 366 -13.35 -9.10 -38.91
C SER A 366 -13.83 -9.13 -37.44
N ALA A 367 -13.33 -8.22 -36.61
CA ALA A 367 -13.81 -8.03 -35.26
C ALA A 367 -13.85 -6.56 -34.85
N GLU A 368 -14.80 -6.20 -34.00
CA GLU A 368 -14.99 -4.86 -33.46
C GLU A 368 -14.47 -4.80 -32.03
N ILE A 369 -13.59 -3.82 -31.74
CA ILE A 369 -13.32 -3.41 -30.37
C ILE A 369 -14.42 -2.44 -29.96
N ALA A 370 -15.20 -2.80 -28.94
CA ALA A 370 -16.38 -2.05 -28.51
C ALA A 370 -16.43 -1.93 -26.97
N ALA A 371 -17.36 -1.11 -26.49
CA ALA A 371 -17.70 -1.00 -25.08
C ALA A 371 -16.52 -0.65 -24.14
N ILE A 372 -15.52 0.07 -24.62
CA ILE A 372 -14.41 0.54 -23.78
C ILE A 372 -14.94 1.58 -22.82
N ALA A 373 -14.92 1.24 -21.53
CA ALA A 373 -15.27 2.15 -20.44
C ALA A 373 -14.26 2.01 -19.32
N VAL A 374 -13.89 3.12 -18.71
CA VAL A 374 -12.95 3.20 -17.58
C VAL A 374 -13.62 4.01 -16.47
N ALA A 375 -13.54 3.53 -15.24
CA ALA A 375 -14.07 4.23 -14.08
C ALA A 375 -13.52 5.66 -14.00
N ALA A 376 -14.38 6.63 -13.65
CA ALA A 376 -14.07 8.06 -13.71
C ALA A 376 -12.76 8.41 -12.98
N ASN A 377 -12.51 7.79 -11.83
CA ASN A 377 -11.34 8.01 -10.99
C ASN A 377 -10.03 7.42 -11.57
N TYR A 378 -10.11 6.57 -12.60
CA TYR A 378 -8.98 5.92 -13.25
C TYR A 378 -8.75 6.39 -14.69
N ARG A 379 -9.48 7.42 -15.12
CA ARG A 379 -9.21 8.07 -16.41
C ARG A 379 -7.79 8.64 -16.42
N LYS A 380 -7.04 8.40 -17.49
CA LYS A 380 -5.61 8.73 -17.65
C LYS A 380 -4.61 7.82 -16.90
N ALA A 381 -5.07 6.74 -16.27
CA ALA A 381 -4.20 5.72 -15.65
C ALA A 381 -3.76 4.61 -16.62
N GLY A 382 -3.87 4.83 -17.94
CA GLY A 382 -3.48 3.82 -18.95
C GLY A 382 -4.41 2.61 -19.11
N ILE A 383 -5.50 2.51 -18.31
CA ILE A 383 -6.40 1.35 -18.32
C ILE A 383 -7.07 1.15 -19.69
N GLY A 384 -7.51 2.23 -20.32
CA GLY A 384 -8.13 2.16 -21.65
C GLY A 384 -7.16 1.61 -22.70
N GLU A 385 -5.92 2.06 -22.67
CA GLU A 385 -4.86 1.59 -23.57
C GLU A 385 -4.55 0.10 -23.32
N ALA A 386 -4.43 -0.31 -22.06
CA ALA A 386 -4.18 -1.70 -21.68
C ALA A 386 -5.32 -2.62 -22.16
N LEU A 387 -6.58 -2.21 -22.01
CA LEU A 387 -7.75 -2.94 -22.54
C LEU A 387 -7.69 -3.09 -24.05
N VAL A 388 -7.43 -1.99 -24.77
CA VAL A 388 -7.34 -2.01 -26.24
C VAL A 388 -6.20 -2.91 -26.70
N ARG A 389 -5.02 -2.81 -26.10
CA ARG A 389 -3.87 -3.70 -26.42
C ARG A 389 -4.23 -5.17 -26.21
N HIS A 390 -4.84 -5.51 -25.06
CA HIS A 390 -5.27 -6.86 -24.75
C HIS A 390 -6.28 -7.40 -25.78
N LEU A 391 -7.24 -6.59 -26.20
CA LEU A 391 -8.24 -6.98 -27.20
C LEU A 391 -7.62 -7.13 -28.60
N ILE A 392 -6.64 -6.31 -28.97
CA ILE A 392 -5.85 -6.46 -30.20
C ILE A 392 -5.09 -7.81 -30.19
N ASP A 393 -4.42 -8.13 -29.10
CA ASP A 393 -3.68 -9.39 -28.99
C ASP A 393 -4.62 -10.60 -28.98
N THR A 394 -5.77 -10.48 -28.31
CA THR A 394 -6.82 -11.50 -28.35
C THR A 394 -7.36 -11.71 -29.77
N ALA A 395 -7.57 -10.62 -30.51
CA ALA A 395 -8.01 -10.68 -31.90
C ALA A 395 -7.00 -11.41 -32.80
N LYS A 396 -5.70 -11.10 -32.65
CA LYS A 396 -4.61 -11.77 -33.37
C LYS A 396 -4.60 -13.28 -33.03
N MET A 397 -4.69 -13.64 -31.75
CA MET A 397 -4.72 -15.05 -31.31
C MET A 397 -5.93 -15.82 -31.85
N ARG A 398 -7.09 -15.16 -32.02
CA ARG A 398 -8.30 -15.73 -32.60
C ARG A 398 -8.28 -15.76 -34.14
N GLY A 399 -7.23 -15.19 -34.79
CA GLY A 399 -7.05 -15.24 -36.24
C GLY A 399 -7.84 -14.20 -37.04
N TYR A 400 -8.37 -13.17 -36.40
CA TYR A 400 -9.04 -12.06 -37.12
C TYR A 400 -8.03 -11.28 -37.95
N LYS A 401 -8.41 -10.97 -39.22
CA LYS A 401 -7.56 -10.26 -40.17
C LYS A 401 -7.79 -8.74 -40.14
N ASN A 402 -9.04 -8.35 -39.84
CA ASN A 402 -9.42 -6.94 -39.79
C ASN A 402 -9.95 -6.60 -38.40
N LEU A 403 -9.50 -5.47 -37.88
CA LEU A 403 -9.94 -4.94 -36.59
C LEU A 403 -10.42 -3.52 -36.80
N PHE A 404 -11.59 -3.18 -36.26
CA PHE A 404 -12.16 -1.83 -36.37
C PHE A 404 -12.77 -1.37 -35.05
N LEU A 405 -12.95 -0.09 -34.89
CA LEU A 405 -13.57 0.57 -33.76
C LEU A 405 -14.54 1.62 -34.28
N LEU A 406 -15.77 1.60 -33.76
CA LEU A 406 -16.75 2.61 -34.05
C LEU A 406 -16.69 3.73 -33.02
N THR A 407 -16.51 4.96 -33.46
CA THR A 407 -16.49 6.14 -32.60
C THR A 407 -17.53 7.16 -33.06
N THR A 408 -18.15 7.83 -32.09
CA THR A 408 -19.05 8.98 -32.38
C THR A 408 -18.29 10.30 -32.41
N GLN A 409 -16.99 10.29 -32.07
CA GLN A 409 -16.12 11.46 -32.19
C GLN A 409 -15.26 11.33 -33.43
N ALA A 410 -15.17 12.42 -34.20
CA ALA A 410 -14.21 12.49 -35.31
C ALA A 410 -12.79 12.41 -34.71
N PRO A 411 -11.88 11.62 -35.31
CA PRO A 411 -10.48 11.69 -34.93
C PRO A 411 -9.96 13.11 -35.24
N ASP A 412 -9.35 13.77 -34.26
CA ASP A 412 -8.57 14.98 -34.45
C ASP A 412 -7.27 14.67 -35.18
#